data_bc5d891ae1804e3850c7a2a1bd8cb4f4
#
_entry.id   bc5d891ae1804e3850c7a2a1bd8cb4f4
#
_cell.length_a   1.000
_cell.length_b   1.000
_cell.length_c   1.000
_cell.angle_alpha   90.00
_cell.angle_beta   90.00
_cell.angle_gamma   90.00
#
_symmetry.space_group_name_H-M   'P 1'
#
loop_
_entity.id
_entity.type
_entity.pdbx_description
1 polymer ?
#
loop_
_entity_poly.entity_id
_entity_poly.type
_entity_poly.pdbx_seq_one_letter_code
_entity_poly.pdbx_strand_id
1 'polypeptide(L)'
;MKRVLPHMAAPACGLAAGWTVYCTLDLLIIVGMGLDQYPRFTPFLAVNVLLAGGITLALGYLTLRLWYRHEPRRWPLILYAVEALAALVVGMYVCATVLALLRWIF
;
A
#
# COMPACT_ATOMS: atom_id res chain seq x y z
N MET A 1 -4.77 17.85 -18.03
CA MET A 1 -3.81 17.15 -17.15
C MET A 1 -4.18 17.18 -15.68
N LYS A 2 -4.78 18.26 -15.19
CA LYS A 2 -5.14 18.36 -13.75
C LYS A 2 -6.22 17.36 -13.30
N ARG A 3 -7.06 16.86 -14.23
CA ARG A 3 -8.11 15.87 -13.93
C ARG A 3 -7.55 14.44 -13.83
N VAL A 4 -6.38 14.18 -14.40
CA VAL A 4 -5.76 12.85 -14.43
C VAL A 4 -4.98 12.58 -13.15
N LEU A 5 -4.45 13.62 -12.50
CA LEU A 5 -3.65 13.49 -11.28
C LEU A 5 -4.37 12.72 -10.15
N PRO A 6 -5.64 13.05 -9.79
CA PRO A 6 -6.34 12.27 -8.75
C PRO A 6 -6.55 10.81 -9.16
N HIS A 7 -6.82 10.55 -10.45
CA HIS A 7 -7.00 9.19 -10.97
C HIS A 7 -5.70 8.40 -11.00
N MET A 8 -4.54 9.06 -10.95
CA MET A 8 -3.24 8.41 -10.81
C MET A 8 -2.86 8.25 -9.35
N ALA A 9 -3.15 9.26 -8.52
CA ALA A 9 -2.79 9.26 -7.09
C ALA A 9 -3.59 8.21 -6.29
N ALA A 10 -4.89 8.07 -6.56
CA ALA A 10 -5.75 7.13 -5.83
C ALA A 10 -5.31 5.67 -6.00
N PRO A 11 -5.09 5.15 -7.24
CA PRO A 11 -4.60 3.79 -7.39
C PRO A 11 -3.18 3.61 -6.86
N ALA A 12 -2.30 4.61 -6.99
CA ALA A 12 -0.96 4.54 -6.42
C ALA A 12 -1.02 4.42 -4.90
N CYS A 13 -1.90 5.19 -4.24
CA CYS A 13 -2.14 5.10 -2.80
C CYS A 13 -2.64 3.69 -2.43
N GLY A 14 -3.57 3.15 -3.21
CA GLY A 14 -4.09 1.81 -3.01
C GLY A 14 -3.02 0.73 -3.10
N LEU A 15 -2.15 0.81 -4.11
CA LEU A 15 -1.04 -0.13 -4.28
C LEU A 15 -0.09 -0.07 -3.08
N ALA A 16 0.29 1.13 -2.65
CA ALA A 16 1.16 1.33 -1.50
C ALA A 16 0.50 0.81 -0.22
N ALA A 17 -0.81 1.06 -0.04
CA ALA A 17 -1.57 0.57 1.10
C ALA A 17 -1.62 -0.96 1.12
N GLY A 18 -1.87 -1.59 -0.01
CA GLY A 18 -1.88 -3.05 -0.14
C GLY A 18 -0.54 -3.67 0.21
N TRP A 19 0.55 -3.08 -0.28
CA TRP A 19 1.91 -3.49 0.07
C TRP A 19 2.13 -3.39 1.58
N THR A 20 1.78 -2.24 2.18
CA THR A 20 1.95 -2.01 3.61
C THR A 20 1.14 -3.02 4.44
N VAL A 21 -0.12 -3.24 4.09
CA VAL A 21 -1.01 -4.17 4.80
C VAL A 21 -0.45 -5.59 4.74
N TYR A 22 -0.04 -6.04 3.58
CA TYR A 22 0.50 -7.39 3.42
C TYR A 22 1.81 -7.58 4.22
N CYS A 23 2.73 -6.62 4.13
CA CYS A 23 3.98 -6.66 4.89
C CYS A 23 3.72 -6.63 6.40
N THR A 24 2.76 -5.84 6.87
CA THR A 24 2.38 -5.76 8.28
C THR A 24 1.82 -7.09 8.77
N LEU A 25 0.93 -7.71 7.99
CA LEU A 25 0.37 -9.02 8.33
C LEU A 25 1.45 -10.10 8.40
N ASP A 26 2.36 -10.12 7.43
CA ASP A 26 3.47 -11.06 7.40
C ASP A 26 4.39 -10.88 8.60
N LEU A 27 4.72 -9.62 8.92
CA LEU A 27 5.53 -9.28 10.09
C LEU A 27 4.86 -9.71 11.40
N LEU A 28 3.55 -9.47 11.53
CA LEU A 28 2.77 -9.88 12.71
C LEU A 28 2.74 -11.39 12.87
N ILE A 29 2.59 -12.13 11.78
CA ILE A 29 2.60 -13.59 11.80
C ILE A 29 3.98 -14.11 12.26
N ILE A 30 5.06 -13.57 11.72
CA ILE A 30 6.42 -13.96 12.06
C ILE A 30 6.70 -13.68 13.55
N VAL A 31 6.39 -12.47 14.02
CA VAL A 31 6.63 -12.07 15.41
C VAL A 31 5.69 -12.79 16.36
N GLY A 32 4.39 -12.88 15.99
CA GLY A 32 3.35 -13.48 16.84
C GLY A 32 3.50 -14.98 17.03
N MET A 33 3.99 -15.69 16.02
CA MET A 33 4.19 -17.15 16.09
C MET A 33 5.60 -17.55 16.51
N GLY A 34 6.51 -16.59 16.69
CA GLY A 34 7.90 -16.88 17.02
C GLY A 34 8.65 -17.61 15.93
N LEU A 35 8.20 -17.47 14.68
CA LEU A 35 8.84 -18.09 13.52
C LEU A 35 10.05 -17.28 13.07
N ASP A 36 11.06 -17.17 13.94
CA ASP A 36 12.31 -16.47 13.65
C ASP A 36 13.22 -17.29 12.71
N GLN A 37 12.64 -17.87 11.67
CA GLN A 37 13.39 -18.65 10.70
C GLN A 37 14.25 -17.78 9.77
N TYR A 38 13.93 -16.47 9.68
CA TYR A 38 14.62 -15.54 8.80
C TYR A 38 14.96 -14.24 9.54
N PRO A 39 16.02 -14.25 10.38
CA PRO A 39 16.36 -13.07 11.18
C PRO A 39 16.80 -11.87 10.34
N ARG A 40 17.21 -12.07 9.08
CA ARG A 40 17.58 -10.99 8.16
C ARG A 40 16.37 -10.40 7.45
N PHE A 41 15.30 -11.18 7.33
CA PHE A 41 14.09 -10.76 6.61
C PHE A 41 13.20 -9.86 7.46
N THR A 42 13.18 -10.07 8.78
CA THR A 42 12.35 -9.29 9.71
C THR A 42 12.68 -7.79 9.71
N PRO A 43 13.96 -7.35 9.82
CA PRO A 43 14.28 -5.93 9.70
C PRO A 43 13.94 -5.35 8.34
N PHE A 44 14.11 -6.13 7.27
CA PHE A 44 13.75 -5.71 5.91
C PHE A 44 12.26 -5.45 5.81
N LEU A 45 11.42 -6.32 6.37
CA LEU A 45 9.96 -6.14 6.40
C LEU A 45 9.58 -4.90 7.21
N ALA A 46 10.20 -4.68 8.36
CA ALA A 46 9.92 -3.52 9.19
C ALA A 46 10.23 -2.21 8.46
N VAL A 47 11.38 -2.14 7.78
CA VAL A 47 11.75 -0.97 6.97
C VAL A 47 10.75 -0.76 5.83
N ASN A 48 10.35 -1.84 5.15
CA ASN A 48 9.36 -1.78 4.07
C ASN A 48 8.01 -1.26 4.57
N VAL A 49 7.56 -1.72 5.74
CA VAL A 49 6.29 -1.26 6.34
C VAL A 49 6.35 0.24 6.62
N LEU A 50 7.45 0.72 7.19
CA LEU A 50 7.62 2.14 7.49
C LEU A 50 7.64 2.99 6.22
N LEU A 51 8.41 2.59 5.21
CA LEU A 51 8.52 3.32 3.95
C LEU A 51 7.19 3.31 3.18
N ALA A 52 6.60 2.13 3.01
CA ALA A 52 5.33 1.99 2.30
C ALA A 52 4.19 2.70 3.04
N GLY A 53 4.18 2.64 4.37
CA GLY A 53 3.20 3.36 5.19
C GLY A 53 3.32 4.87 5.02
N GLY A 54 4.55 5.40 5.03
CA GLY A 54 4.80 6.82 4.77
C GLY A 54 4.35 7.25 3.38
N ILE A 55 4.65 6.44 2.36
CA ILE A 55 4.22 6.70 0.98
C ILE A 55 2.69 6.65 0.89
N THR A 56 2.05 5.69 1.54
CA THR A 56 0.58 5.57 1.57
C THR A 56 -0.07 6.81 2.18
N LEU A 57 0.44 7.27 3.32
CA LEU A 57 -0.07 8.48 3.98
C LEU A 57 0.12 9.71 3.10
N ALA A 58 1.29 9.86 2.48
CA ALA A 58 1.58 10.99 1.60
C ALA A 58 0.65 11.00 0.37
N LEU A 59 0.48 9.86 -0.28
CA LEU A 59 -0.39 9.72 -1.45
C LEU A 59 -1.86 9.90 -1.06
N GLY A 60 -2.28 9.38 0.09
CA GLY A 60 -3.64 9.56 0.59
C GLY A 60 -3.94 11.03 0.86
N TYR A 61 -3.02 11.72 1.51
CA TYR A 61 -3.15 13.17 1.75
C TYR A 61 -3.22 13.94 0.44
N LEU A 62 -2.36 13.61 -0.51
CA LEU A 62 -2.35 14.25 -1.83
C LEU A 62 -3.67 14.02 -2.57
N THR A 63 -4.19 12.80 -2.53
CA THR A 63 -5.46 12.44 -3.17
C THR A 63 -6.61 13.25 -2.57
N LEU A 64 -6.69 13.32 -1.23
CA LEU A 64 -7.72 14.08 -0.54
C LEU A 64 -7.61 15.56 -0.83
N ARG A 65 -6.40 16.09 -0.87
CA ARG A 65 -6.16 17.50 -1.16
C ARG A 65 -6.57 17.86 -2.59
N LEU A 66 -6.23 17.01 -3.55
CA LEU A 66 -6.63 17.18 -4.96
C LEU A 66 -8.14 17.09 -5.11
N TRP A 67 -8.78 16.14 -4.42
CA TRP A 67 -10.24 16.02 -4.43
C TRP A 67 -10.90 17.29 -3.89
N TYR A 68 -10.48 17.76 -2.74
CA TYR A 68 -11.02 18.95 -2.09
C TYR A 68 -10.82 20.20 -2.95
N ARG A 69 -9.69 20.29 -3.64
CA ARG A 69 -9.32 21.47 -4.43
C ARG A 69 -10.07 21.53 -5.76
N HIS A 70 -10.29 20.38 -6.40
CA HIS A 70 -10.85 20.36 -7.77
C HIS A 70 -12.33 20.04 -7.82
N GLU A 71 -12.80 19.05 -7.08
CA GLU A 71 -14.20 18.63 -7.11
C GLU A 71 -14.65 18.13 -5.73
N PRO A 72 -15.08 19.01 -4.80
CA PRO A 72 -15.52 18.59 -3.46
C PRO A 72 -16.92 17.99 -3.48
N ARG A 73 -17.15 16.97 -4.32
CA ARG A 73 -18.42 16.24 -4.42
C ARG A 73 -18.22 14.81 -3.91
N ARG A 74 -19.31 14.19 -3.46
CA ARG A 74 -19.25 12.82 -2.93
C ARG A 74 -18.92 11.78 -4.00
N TRP A 75 -19.43 11.96 -5.22
CA TRP A 75 -19.25 11.00 -6.30
C TRP A 75 -17.78 10.77 -6.68
N PRO A 76 -16.98 11.83 -6.92
CA PRO A 76 -15.56 11.63 -7.20
C PRO A 76 -14.82 10.94 -6.05
N LEU A 77 -15.18 11.26 -4.80
CA LEU A 77 -14.57 10.64 -3.63
C LEU A 77 -14.86 9.14 -3.57
N ILE A 78 -16.10 8.74 -3.85
CA ILE A 78 -16.50 7.33 -3.91
C ILE A 78 -15.72 6.61 -5.02
N LEU A 79 -15.59 7.24 -6.19
CA LEU A 79 -14.83 6.69 -7.31
C LEU A 79 -13.36 6.47 -6.94
N TYR A 80 -12.74 7.47 -6.31
CA TYR A 80 -11.35 7.37 -5.85
C TYR A 80 -11.19 6.26 -4.80
N ALA A 81 -12.15 6.14 -3.89
CA ALA A 81 -12.14 5.08 -2.87
C ALA A 81 -12.24 3.69 -3.51
N VAL A 82 -13.10 3.50 -4.51
CA VAL A 82 -13.23 2.25 -5.24
C VAL A 82 -11.95 1.92 -5.99
N GLU A 83 -11.37 2.91 -6.69
CA GLU A 83 -10.09 2.75 -7.38
C GLU A 83 -8.97 2.37 -6.41
N ALA A 84 -8.91 3.03 -5.26
CA ALA A 84 -7.90 2.74 -4.24
C ALA A 84 -8.08 1.33 -3.65
N LEU A 85 -9.32 0.90 -3.41
CA LEU A 85 -9.59 -0.46 -2.91
C LEU A 85 -9.21 -1.53 -3.93
N ALA A 86 -9.54 -1.32 -5.21
CA ALA A 86 -9.13 -2.24 -6.28
C ALA A 86 -7.61 -2.32 -6.38
N ALA A 87 -6.94 -1.17 -6.33
CA ALA A 87 -5.49 -1.11 -6.36
C ALA A 87 -4.86 -1.74 -5.11
N LEU A 88 -5.52 -1.63 -3.94
CA LEU A 88 -5.07 -2.27 -2.71
C LEU A 88 -5.03 -3.79 -2.87
N VAL A 89 -6.07 -4.39 -3.44
CA VAL A 89 -6.10 -5.83 -3.72
C VAL A 89 -4.97 -6.22 -4.67
N VAL A 90 -4.78 -5.46 -5.73
CA VAL A 90 -3.68 -5.70 -6.69
C VAL A 90 -2.33 -5.55 -6.00
N GLY A 91 -2.17 -4.54 -5.15
CA GLY A 91 -0.94 -4.31 -4.38
C GLY A 91 -0.63 -5.46 -3.42
N MET A 92 -1.63 -6.01 -2.75
CA MET A 92 -1.47 -7.17 -1.89
C MET A 92 -1.00 -8.40 -2.69
N TYR A 93 -1.58 -8.61 -3.87
CA TYR A 93 -1.21 -9.71 -4.75
C TYR A 93 0.23 -9.57 -5.24
N VAL A 94 0.61 -8.37 -5.70
CA VAL A 94 1.96 -8.07 -6.17
C VAL A 94 2.97 -8.26 -5.03
N CYS A 95 2.64 -7.76 -3.84
CA CYS A 95 3.51 -7.91 -2.67
C CYS A 95 3.69 -9.39 -2.30
N ALA A 96 2.62 -10.18 -2.31
CA ALA A 96 2.69 -11.61 -2.04
C ALA A 96 3.63 -12.31 -3.03
N THR A 97 3.54 -11.98 -4.33
CA THR A 97 4.39 -12.55 -5.36
C THR A 97 5.86 -12.17 -5.15
N VAL A 98 6.13 -10.89 -4.88
CA VAL A 98 7.49 -10.39 -4.65
C VAL A 98 8.10 -11.05 -3.41
N LEU A 99 7.36 -11.11 -2.31
CA LEU A 99 7.84 -11.73 -1.07
C LEU A 99 8.07 -13.23 -1.23
N ALA A 100 7.23 -13.93 -1.98
CA ALA A 100 7.42 -15.33 -2.29
C ALA A 100 8.71 -15.54 -3.07
N LEU A 101 8.99 -14.70 -4.06
CA LEU A 101 10.25 -14.76 -4.82
C LEU A 101 11.46 -14.48 -3.93
N LEU A 102 11.37 -13.49 -3.04
CA LEU A 102 12.43 -13.14 -2.11
C LEU A 102 12.73 -14.30 -1.15
N ARG A 103 11.68 -14.93 -0.63
CA ARG A 103 11.84 -16.12 0.24
C ARG A 103 12.49 -17.28 -0.49
N TRP A 104 12.20 -17.41 -1.78
CA TRP A 104 12.81 -18.47 -2.59
C TRP A 104 14.30 -18.22 -2.82
N ILE A 105 14.70 -16.94 -2.98
CA ILE A 105 16.09 -16.54 -3.16
C ILE A 105 16.87 -16.64 -1.84
N PHE A 106 16.24 -16.23 -0.73
CA PHE A 106 16.83 -16.30 0.60
C PHE A 106 16.54 -17.65 1.25
#